data_c64f2ebcf8b86ead088e33d2ee5c456f
#
_entry.id   c64f2ebcf8b86ead088e33d2ee5c456f
#
_cell.length_a   1.000
_cell.length_b   1.000
_cell.length_c   1.000
_cell.angle_alpha   90.00
_cell.angle_beta   90.00
_cell.angle_gamma   90.00
#
_symmetry.space_group_name_H-M   'P 1'
#
loop_
_entity.id
_entity.type
_entity.pdbx_description
1 polymer ?
#
loop_
_entity_poly.entity_id
_entity_poly.type
_entity_poly.pdbx_seq_one_letter_code
_entity_poly.pdbx_strand_id
1 'polypeptide(L)'
;IHTQDFENRLAKEAQTMQSIESDFTQVKYLDILDEKVTSKGKFYYQKSGKIRMEYAQPVNYLIVINDSRLKIISDGKKSVMSLTANKMMNQMQDMLTACMIGDLSKMSSDYKLEYFENDSYYIVKIKPVNKAIQTYISEIEIYLDKKDMSVYKLRLSETATNYTEYEFYNKRFNALKDETKFSIR
;
A
#
# COMPACT_ATOMS: atom_id res chain seq x y z
N ILE A 1 18.89 -15.51 -0.97
CA ILE A 1 17.53 -15.73 -0.49
C ILE A 1 16.88 -16.91 -1.23
N HIS A 2 16.29 -17.83 -0.47
CA HIS A 2 15.51 -18.92 -1.04
C HIS A 2 14.10 -18.41 -1.35
N THR A 3 13.86 -18.08 -2.60
CA THR A 3 12.62 -17.42 -3.05
C THR A 3 11.37 -18.21 -2.66
N GLN A 4 11.38 -19.54 -2.82
CA GLN A 4 10.22 -20.37 -2.50
C GLN A 4 9.89 -20.36 -1.00
N ASP A 5 10.91 -20.44 -0.14
CA ASP A 5 10.72 -20.39 1.31
C ASP A 5 10.20 -19.02 1.75
N PHE A 6 10.71 -17.96 1.14
CA PHE A 6 10.26 -16.59 1.39
C PHE A 6 8.80 -16.44 0.98
N GLU A 7 8.43 -16.86 -0.21
CA GLU A 7 7.06 -16.77 -0.71
C GLU A 7 6.08 -17.57 0.15
N ASN A 8 6.49 -18.78 0.59
CA ASN A 8 5.67 -19.61 1.46
C ASN A 8 5.45 -18.95 2.83
N ARG A 9 6.49 -18.37 3.42
CA ARG A 9 6.39 -17.66 4.68
C ARG A 9 5.49 -16.44 4.55
N LEU A 10 5.64 -15.68 3.48
CA LEU A 10 4.84 -14.48 3.22
C LEU A 10 3.35 -14.83 3.07
N ALA A 11 3.05 -15.88 2.30
CA ALA A 11 1.67 -16.35 2.13
C ALA A 11 1.04 -16.82 3.45
N LYS A 12 1.81 -17.51 4.27
CA LYS A 12 1.37 -17.99 5.59
C LYS A 12 1.03 -16.82 6.52
N GLU A 13 1.90 -15.83 6.59
CA GLU A 13 1.65 -14.65 7.42
C GLU A 13 0.43 -13.86 6.93
N ALA A 14 0.24 -13.74 5.62
CA ALA A 14 -0.91 -13.07 5.03
C ALA A 14 -2.24 -13.78 5.39
N GLN A 15 -2.24 -15.11 5.47
CA GLN A 15 -3.43 -15.87 5.84
C GLN A 15 -3.88 -15.63 7.28
N THR A 16 -2.94 -15.39 8.19
CA THR A 16 -3.25 -15.13 9.61
C THR A 16 -3.65 -13.69 9.89
N MET A 17 -3.41 -12.81 8.93
CA MET A 17 -3.65 -11.37 9.08
C MET A 17 -5.11 -11.03 8.81
N GLN A 18 -5.85 -10.63 9.86
CA GLN A 18 -7.24 -10.21 9.74
C GLN A 18 -7.37 -8.70 9.66
N SER A 19 -6.52 -7.97 10.38
CA SER A 19 -6.52 -6.51 10.38
C SER A 19 -5.15 -5.95 10.74
N ILE A 20 -4.92 -4.71 10.31
CA ILE A 20 -3.75 -3.92 10.66
C ILE A 20 -4.21 -2.54 11.07
N GLU A 21 -3.64 -2.02 12.14
CA GLU A 21 -3.71 -0.61 12.51
C GLU A 21 -2.27 -0.11 12.59
N SER A 22 -2.01 1.05 12.02
CA SER A 22 -0.64 1.59 11.97
C SER A 22 -0.67 3.10 11.89
N ASP A 23 0.37 3.72 12.42
CA ASP A 23 0.71 5.09 12.03
C ASP A 23 1.48 5.04 10.73
N PHE A 24 1.44 6.10 9.94
CA PHE A 24 2.26 6.20 8.74
C PHE A 24 2.78 7.62 8.52
N THR A 25 3.91 7.68 7.83
CA THR A 25 4.47 8.90 7.26
C THR A 25 4.58 8.69 5.76
N GLN A 26 4.14 9.68 4.99
CA GLN A 26 4.24 9.69 3.54
C GLN A 26 5.13 10.84 3.11
N VAL A 27 6.14 10.54 2.30
CA VAL A 27 6.99 11.55 1.67
C VAL A 27 6.78 11.48 0.18
N LYS A 28 6.35 12.57 -0.41
CA LYS A 28 6.22 12.71 -1.87
C LYS A 28 7.31 13.63 -2.38
N TYR A 29 8.14 13.13 -3.27
CA TYR A 29 9.22 13.88 -3.89
C TYR A 29 8.87 14.22 -5.34
N LEU A 30 8.95 15.51 -5.67
CA LEU A 30 8.71 16.03 -7.01
C LEU A 30 10.00 16.70 -7.50
N ASP A 31 10.67 16.05 -8.44
CA ASP A 31 11.98 16.46 -8.95
C ASP A 31 11.94 17.87 -9.59
N ILE A 32 10.91 18.12 -10.37
CA ILE A 32 10.77 19.40 -11.08
C ILE A 32 10.71 20.61 -10.15
N LEU A 33 10.21 20.39 -8.93
CA LEU A 33 10.10 21.43 -7.91
C LEU A 33 11.21 21.34 -6.87
N ASP A 34 12.03 20.30 -6.92
CA ASP A 34 13.00 19.94 -5.89
C ASP A 34 12.41 20.04 -4.48
N GLU A 35 11.18 19.52 -4.33
CA GLU A 35 10.42 19.58 -3.09
C GLU A 35 10.05 18.21 -2.58
N LYS A 36 10.08 18.08 -1.24
CA LYS A 36 9.54 16.94 -0.53
C LYS A 36 8.34 17.41 0.29
N VAL A 37 7.20 16.76 0.11
CA VAL A 37 6.00 17.00 0.91
C VAL A 37 5.81 15.82 1.84
N THR A 38 5.82 16.09 3.15
CA THR A 38 5.65 15.06 4.17
C THR A 38 4.25 15.14 4.76
N SER A 39 3.56 14.01 4.76
CA SER A 39 2.23 13.85 5.36
C SER A 39 2.30 12.77 6.43
N LYS A 40 1.45 12.87 7.44
CA LYS A 40 1.34 11.89 8.53
C LYS A 40 -0.11 11.55 8.79
N GLY A 41 -0.35 10.31 9.22
CA GLY A 41 -1.69 9.87 9.52
C GLY A 41 -1.76 8.46 10.07
N LYS A 42 -2.94 7.87 9.95
CA LYS A 42 -3.23 6.53 10.42
C LYS A 42 -3.73 5.66 9.27
N PHE A 43 -3.29 4.41 9.27
CA PHE A 43 -3.63 3.40 8.28
C PHE A 43 -4.38 2.27 8.96
N TYR A 44 -5.48 1.83 8.33
CA TYR A 44 -6.29 0.70 8.78
C TYR A 44 -6.56 -0.22 7.61
N TYR A 45 -6.39 -1.50 7.86
CA TYR A 45 -6.74 -2.56 6.92
C TYR A 45 -7.58 -3.62 7.62
N GLN A 46 -8.58 -4.13 6.92
CA GLN A 46 -9.33 -5.31 7.33
C GLN A 46 -9.43 -6.27 6.16
N LYS A 47 -9.29 -7.57 6.43
CA LYS A 47 -9.34 -8.63 5.43
C LYS A 47 -10.57 -8.48 4.54
N SER A 48 -10.41 -8.84 3.26
CA SER A 48 -11.28 -8.60 2.13
C SER A 48 -11.10 -7.22 1.50
N GLY A 49 -9.89 -6.68 1.64
CA GLY A 49 -9.46 -5.48 0.90
C GLY A 49 -10.06 -4.18 1.38
N LYS A 50 -10.46 -4.09 2.63
CA LYS A 50 -10.97 -2.84 3.21
C LYS A 50 -9.81 -2.01 3.72
N ILE A 51 -9.75 -0.74 3.27
CA ILE A 51 -8.67 0.18 3.62
C ILE A 51 -9.24 1.51 4.07
N ARG A 52 -8.59 2.10 5.09
CA ARG A 52 -8.82 3.48 5.50
C ARG A 52 -7.48 4.15 5.73
N MET A 53 -7.30 5.32 5.13
CA MET A 53 -6.15 6.19 5.37
C MET A 53 -6.64 7.54 5.85
N GLU A 54 -6.28 7.88 7.09
CA GLU A 54 -6.63 9.17 7.71
C GLU A 54 -5.38 10.03 7.73
N TYR A 55 -5.32 11.04 6.87
CA TYR A 55 -4.25 12.03 6.91
C TYR A 55 -4.60 13.10 7.93
N ALA A 56 -3.66 13.41 8.82
CA ALA A 56 -3.83 14.42 9.86
C ALA A 56 -2.98 15.66 9.63
N GLN A 57 -1.83 15.50 8.95
CA GLN A 57 -0.88 16.58 8.69
C GLN A 57 -0.33 16.46 7.28
N PRO A 58 -0.10 17.57 6.56
CA PRO A 58 -0.39 18.95 6.92
C PRO A 58 -1.86 19.32 6.87
N VAL A 59 -2.68 18.52 6.17
CA VAL A 59 -4.12 18.75 6.05
C VAL A 59 -4.89 17.46 6.34
N ASN A 60 -6.12 17.60 6.81
CA ASN A 60 -7.02 16.48 7.02
C ASN A 60 -7.54 15.97 5.66
N TYR A 61 -7.36 14.66 5.45
CA TYR A 61 -7.76 14.01 4.22
C TYR A 61 -8.09 12.56 4.54
N LEU A 62 -9.19 12.05 4.00
CA LEU A 62 -9.63 10.68 4.28
C LEU A 62 -9.82 9.91 2.98
N ILE A 63 -9.26 8.71 2.93
CA ILE A 63 -9.50 7.75 1.87
C ILE A 63 -10.05 6.48 2.51
N VAL A 64 -11.19 5.99 2.00
CA VAL A 64 -11.75 4.68 2.38
C VAL A 64 -12.03 3.89 1.12
N ILE A 65 -11.57 2.63 1.13
CA ILE A 65 -11.86 1.67 0.06
C ILE A 65 -12.60 0.50 0.69
N ASN A 66 -13.77 0.18 0.15
CA ASN A 66 -14.59 -0.93 0.61
C ASN A 66 -15.44 -1.43 -0.56
N ASP A 67 -15.38 -2.74 -0.82
CA ASP A 67 -16.19 -3.42 -1.83
C ASP A 67 -16.16 -2.70 -3.19
N SER A 68 -14.95 -2.42 -3.67
CA SER A 68 -14.68 -1.75 -4.95
C SER A 68 -15.22 -0.32 -5.05
N ARG A 69 -15.54 0.30 -3.90
CA ARG A 69 -15.96 1.71 -3.83
C ARG A 69 -14.90 2.51 -3.09
N LEU A 70 -14.66 3.70 -3.61
CA LEU A 70 -13.69 4.63 -3.06
C LEU A 70 -14.44 5.85 -2.52
N LYS A 71 -14.24 6.15 -1.23
CA LYS A 71 -14.71 7.39 -0.61
C LYS A 71 -13.51 8.28 -0.34
N ILE A 72 -13.61 9.55 -0.72
CA ILE A 72 -12.61 10.57 -0.41
C ILE A 72 -13.33 11.72 0.29
N ILE A 73 -12.77 12.16 1.41
CA ILE A 73 -13.20 13.40 2.07
C ILE A 73 -12.00 14.34 2.05
N SER A 74 -12.14 15.45 1.36
CA SER A 74 -11.13 16.49 1.23
C SER A 74 -11.78 17.84 1.44
N ASP A 75 -11.24 18.63 2.37
CA ASP A 75 -11.74 19.97 2.69
C ASP A 75 -13.24 19.94 3.04
N GLY A 76 -13.67 18.95 3.80
CA GLY A 76 -15.06 18.75 4.20
C GLY A 76 -16.00 18.23 3.10
N LYS A 77 -15.49 18.04 1.89
CA LYS A 77 -16.29 17.56 0.75
C LYS A 77 -16.09 16.07 0.55
N LYS A 78 -17.20 15.34 0.49
CA LYS A 78 -17.22 13.90 0.28
C LYS A 78 -17.47 13.56 -1.19
N SER A 79 -16.66 12.68 -1.74
CA SER A 79 -16.86 12.09 -3.06
C SER A 79 -16.83 10.57 -2.93
N VAL A 80 -17.72 9.88 -3.62
CA VAL A 80 -17.76 8.41 -3.69
C VAL A 80 -17.79 8.00 -5.15
N MET A 81 -16.93 7.05 -5.51
CA MET A 81 -16.86 6.53 -6.87
C MET A 81 -16.70 5.02 -6.87
N SER A 82 -17.07 4.39 -7.98
CA SER A 82 -16.84 2.96 -8.18
C SER A 82 -15.49 2.73 -8.85
N LEU A 83 -14.68 1.84 -8.28
CA LEU A 83 -13.40 1.44 -8.87
C LEU A 83 -13.56 0.48 -10.03
N THR A 84 -14.70 -0.24 -10.11
CA THR A 84 -14.96 -1.18 -11.19
C THR A 84 -15.28 -0.50 -12.52
N ALA A 85 -15.64 0.79 -12.50
CA ALA A 85 -15.90 1.57 -13.71
C ALA A 85 -14.63 1.76 -14.56
N ASN A 86 -13.44 1.63 -13.97
CA ASN A 86 -12.16 1.71 -14.67
C ASN A 86 -11.30 0.50 -14.30
N LYS A 87 -11.16 -0.42 -15.24
CA LYS A 87 -10.44 -1.69 -15.03
C LYS A 87 -8.99 -1.46 -14.57
N MET A 88 -8.31 -0.48 -15.16
CA MET A 88 -6.92 -0.20 -14.82
C MET A 88 -6.80 0.36 -13.39
N MET A 89 -7.68 1.28 -12.99
CA MET A 89 -7.70 1.80 -11.61
C MET A 89 -7.95 0.69 -10.60
N ASN A 90 -8.86 -0.22 -10.92
CA ASN A 90 -9.17 -1.34 -10.05
C ASN A 90 -7.96 -2.28 -9.89
N GLN A 91 -7.26 -2.58 -10.97
CA GLN A 91 -6.04 -3.39 -10.93
C GLN A 91 -4.93 -2.72 -10.15
N MET A 92 -4.74 -1.41 -10.33
CA MET A 92 -3.73 -0.66 -9.59
C MET A 92 -4.06 -0.61 -8.10
N GLN A 93 -5.33 -0.43 -7.75
CA GLN A 93 -5.76 -0.41 -6.36
C GLN A 93 -5.53 -1.77 -5.70
N ASP A 94 -5.85 -2.88 -6.38
CA ASP A 94 -5.60 -4.23 -5.85
C ASP A 94 -4.11 -4.47 -5.62
N MET A 95 -3.28 -4.05 -6.56
CA MET A 95 -1.83 -4.16 -6.44
C MET A 95 -1.29 -3.34 -5.27
N LEU A 96 -1.70 -2.08 -5.14
CA LEU A 96 -1.26 -1.21 -4.05
C LEU A 96 -1.70 -1.74 -2.69
N THR A 97 -2.92 -2.28 -2.60
CA THR A 97 -3.40 -2.94 -1.38
C THR A 97 -2.52 -4.13 -1.02
N ALA A 98 -2.23 -5.00 -1.99
CA ALA A 98 -1.33 -6.14 -1.77
C ALA A 98 0.03 -5.70 -1.27
N CYS A 99 0.59 -4.63 -1.82
CA CYS A 99 1.86 -4.06 -1.40
C CYS A 99 1.81 -3.53 0.04
N MET A 100 0.75 -2.83 0.41
CA MET A 100 0.60 -2.24 1.75
C MET A 100 0.47 -3.29 2.85
N ILE A 101 -0.18 -4.40 2.56
CA ILE A 101 -0.37 -5.49 3.53
C ILE A 101 0.69 -6.58 3.43
N GLY A 102 1.56 -6.53 2.43
CA GLY A 102 2.61 -7.52 2.22
C GLY A 102 2.13 -8.84 1.61
N ASP A 103 0.93 -8.90 1.05
CA ASP A 103 0.41 -10.11 0.40
C ASP A 103 0.77 -10.11 -1.09
N LEU A 104 1.98 -10.57 -1.40
CA LEU A 104 2.50 -10.60 -2.76
C LEU A 104 2.12 -11.88 -3.51
N SER A 105 1.44 -12.83 -2.84
CA SER A 105 1.04 -14.11 -3.47
C SER A 105 0.02 -13.92 -4.59
N LYS A 106 -0.68 -12.79 -4.59
CA LYS A 106 -1.70 -12.47 -5.59
C LYS A 106 -1.18 -11.64 -6.75
N MET A 107 0.12 -11.36 -6.78
CA MET A 107 0.72 -10.64 -7.91
C MET A 107 0.60 -11.47 -9.17
N SER A 108 0.05 -10.86 -10.22
CA SER A 108 -0.15 -11.51 -11.50
C SER A 108 1.13 -11.54 -12.32
N SER A 109 1.08 -12.26 -13.45
CA SER A 109 2.16 -12.27 -14.45
C SER A 109 2.42 -10.89 -15.07
N ASP A 110 1.57 -9.89 -14.79
CA ASP A 110 1.76 -8.52 -15.25
C ASP A 110 2.86 -7.78 -14.48
N TYR A 111 3.43 -8.41 -13.45
CA TYR A 111 4.48 -7.82 -12.63
C TYR A 111 5.68 -8.75 -12.55
N LYS A 112 6.87 -8.16 -12.65
CA LYS A 112 8.13 -8.87 -12.44
C LYS A 112 8.64 -8.55 -11.05
N LEU A 113 8.92 -9.60 -10.26
CA LEU A 113 9.39 -9.48 -8.89
C LEU A 113 10.86 -9.89 -8.77
N GLU A 114 11.63 -9.10 -8.04
CA GLU A 114 13.00 -9.41 -7.68
C GLU A 114 13.14 -9.33 -6.16
N TYR A 115 13.86 -10.27 -5.57
CA TYR A 115 13.97 -10.42 -4.13
C TYR A 115 15.40 -10.18 -3.65
N PHE A 116 15.52 -9.36 -2.61
CA PHE A 116 16.78 -9.04 -1.96
C PHE A 116 16.61 -9.12 -0.45
N GLU A 117 17.70 -9.15 0.30
CA GLU A 117 17.64 -9.06 1.74
C GLU A 117 18.88 -8.39 2.31
N ASN A 118 18.71 -7.76 3.47
CA ASN A 118 19.79 -7.35 4.36
C ASN A 118 19.54 -7.95 5.75
N ASP A 119 20.26 -7.50 6.76
CA ASP A 119 20.13 -8.08 8.10
C ASP A 119 18.74 -7.90 8.72
N SER A 120 18.04 -6.83 8.39
CA SER A 120 16.77 -6.46 9.03
C SER A 120 15.55 -6.65 8.14
N TYR A 121 15.71 -6.61 6.82
CA TYR A 121 14.58 -6.58 5.89
C TYR A 121 14.74 -7.56 4.75
N TYR A 122 13.58 -8.08 4.28
CA TYR A 122 13.44 -8.57 2.92
C TYR A 122 13.01 -7.40 2.06
N ILE A 123 13.60 -7.29 0.86
CA ILE A 123 13.33 -6.20 -0.07
C ILE A 123 12.80 -6.81 -1.36
N VAL A 124 11.62 -6.37 -1.78
CA VAL A 124 10.99 -6.83 -3.01
C VAL A 124 10.87 -5.66 -3.97
N LYS A 125 11.46 -5.81 -5.15
CA LYS A 125 11.30 -4.84 -6.25
C LYS A 125 10.28 -5.39 -7.23
N ILE A 126 9.30 -4.57 -7.55
CA ILE A 126 8.17 -4.94 -8.40
C ILE A 126 8.14 -3.99 -9.58
N LYS A 127 8.23 -4.54 -10.79
CA LYS A 127 8.19 -3.76 -12.03
C LYS A 127 6.98 -4.20 -12.85
N PRO A 128 6.09 -3.27 -13.21
CA PRO A 128 4.99 -3.61 -14.11
C PRO A 128 5.52 -3.98 -15.50
N VAL A 129 4.95 -5.04 -16.07
CA VAL A 129 5.19 -5.45 -17.45
C VAL A 129 4.18 -4.79 -18.39
N ASN A 130 2.97 -4.55 -17.89
CA ASN A 130 1.90 -3.90 -18.62
C ASN A 130 2.25 -2.43 -18.91
N LYS A 131 2.27 -2.06 -20.19
CA LYS A 131 2.66 -0.71 -20.63
C LYS A 131 1.71 0.38 -20.12
N ALA A 132 0.44 0.09 -19.95
CA ALA A 132 -0.54 1.05 -19.45
C ALA A 132 -0.23 1.40 -17.98
N ILE A 133 0.14 0.41 -17.18
CA ILE A 133 0.52 0.62 -15.77
C ILE A 133 1.86 1.36 -15.68
N GLN A 134 2.80 1.05 -16.58
CA GLN A 134 4.11 1.71 -16.63
C GLN A 134 4.02 3.23 -16.80
N THR A 135 2.93 3.73 -17.40
CA THR A 135 2.69 5.17 -17.53
C THR A 135 2.53 5.86 -16.18
N TYR A 136 2.06 5.13 -15.16
CA TYR A 136 1.79 5.67 -13.83
C TYR A 136 2.81 5.24 -12.80
N ILE A 137 3.37 4.03 -12.96
CA ILE A 137 4.27 3.42 -11.99
C ILE A 137 5.42 2.75 -12.74
N SER A 138 6.66 3.17 -12.46
CA SER A 138 7.85 2.55 -13.03
C SER A 138 8.38 1.40 -12.18
N GLU A 139 8.30 1.54 -10.85
CA GLU A 139 8.81 0.54 -9.92
C GLU A 139 8.18 0.70 -8.55
N ILE A 140 7.97 -0.41 -7.85
CA ILE A 140 7.60 -0.42 -6.45
C ILE A 140 8.68 -1.17 -5.69
N GLU A 141 9.09 -0.64 -4.53
CA GLU A 141 10.05 -1.27 -3.65
C GLU A 141 9.43 -1.42 -2.27
N ILE A 142 9.39 -2.67 -1.75
CA ILE A 142 8.77 -2.98 -0.47
C ILE A 142 9.84 -3.52 0.46
N TYR A 143 9.89 -2.98 1.67
CA TYR A 143 10.73 -3.46 2.77
C TYR A 143 9.85 -4.18 3.78
N LEU A 144 10.10 -5.48 3.95
CA LEU A 144 9.38 -6.32 4.92
C LEU A 144 10.27 -6.56 6.11
N ASP A 145 9.75 -6.30 7.31
CA ASP A 145 10.47 -6.56 8.56
C ASP A 145 10.65 -8.07 8.73
N LYS A 146 11.89 -8.53 8.91
CA LYS A 146 12.17 -9.96 9.09
C LYS A 146 11.55 -10.54 10.36
N LYS A 147 11.22 -9.71 11.34
CA LYS A 147 10.64 -10.19 12.62
C LYS A 147 9.22 -10.72 12.43
N ASP A 148 8.39 -10.02 11.65
CA ASP A 148 6.96 -10.33 11.55
C ASP A 148 6.43 -10.34 10.11
N MET A 149 7.28 -10.12 9.12
CA MET A 149 6.95 -10.05 7.69
C MET A 149 6.00 -8.91 7.34
N SER A 150 5.83 -7.93 8.22
CA SER A 150 5.00 -6.76 7.93
C SER A 150 5.77 -5.72 7.13
N VAL A 151 5.01 -4.90 6.39
CA VAL A 151 5.60 -3.83 5.58
C VAL A 151 6.09 -2.70 6.50
N TYR A 152 7.38 -2.42 6.42
CA TYR A 152 7.99 -1.28 7.08
C TYR A 152 7.96 -0.06 6.18
N LYS A 153 8.37 -0.23 4.90
CA LYS A 153 8.50 0.87 3.94
C LYS A 153 7.99 0.41 2.58
N LEU A 154 7.31 1.31 1.90
CA LEU A 154 6.83 1.13 0.53
C LEU A 154 7.21 2.36 -0.27
N ARG A 155 8.02 2.19 -1.30
CA ARG A 155 8.36 3.27 -2.24
C ARG A 155 7.70 3.00 -3.57
N LEU A 156 6.91 3.96 -4.02
CA LEU A 156 6.22 3.95 -5.29
C LEU A 156 6.88 5.00 -6.19
N SER A 157 7.60 4.54 -7.23
CA SER A 157 8.26 5.43 -8.18
C SER A 157 7.39 5.60 -9.41
N GLU A 158 7.01 6.84 -9.71
CA GLU A 158 6.25 7.18 -10.92
C GLU A 158 7.20 7.25 -12.12
N THR A 159 8.35 7.88 -11.89
CA THR A 159 9.44 8.01 -12.86
C THR A 159 10.77 7.67 -12.16
N ALA A 160 11.88 7.80 -12.86
CA ALA A 160 13.20 7.59 -12.26
C ALA A 160 13.49 8.55 -11.10
N THR A 161 12.84 9.72 -11.07
CA THR A 161 13.15 10.81 -10.12
C THR A 161 11.98 11.19 -9.20
N ASN A 162 10.72 10.91 -9.59
CA ASN A 162 9.55 11.23 -8.78
C ASN A 162 9.06 9.98 -8.05
N TYR A 163 8.88 10.09 -6.74
CA TYR A 163 8.42 8.96 -5.95
C TYR A 163 7.54 9.38 -4.79
N THR A 164 6.76 8.42 -4.27
CA THR A 164 6.04 8.51 -3.01
C THR A 164 6.50 7.38 -2.12
N GLU A 165 6.88 7.69 -0.89
CA GLU A 165 7.38 6.71 0.06
C GLU A 165 6.55 6.73 1.33
N TYR A 166 6.12 5.53 1.76
CA TYR A 166 5.37 5.35 2.99
C TYR A 166 6.23 4.58 3.99
N GLU A 167 6.23 5.02 5.25
CA GLU A 167 6.76 4.26 6.37
C GLU A 167 5.63 3.97 7.35
N PHE A 168 5.51 2.71 7.75
CA PHE A 168 4.49 2.25 8.69
C PHE A 168 5.15 1.90 10.02
N TYR A 169 4.58 2.41 11.12
CA TYR A 169 5.13 2.21 12.45
C TYR A 169 4.01 2.14 13.48
N ASN A 170 4.34 1.70 14.70
CA ASN A 170 3.37 1.45 15.78
C ASN A 170 2.24 0.53 15.31
N LYS A 171 2.61 -0.57 14.67
CA LYS A 171 1.65 -1.51 14.07
C LYS A 171 1.01 -2.39 15.12
N ARG A 172 -0.29 -2.63 14.95
CA ARG A 172 -1.08 -3.59 15.73
C ARG A 172 -1.82 -4.48 14.75
N PHE A 173 -1.78 -5.79 15.02
CA PHE A 173 -2.36 -6.80 14.14
C PHE A 173 -3.55 -7.47 14.82
N ASN A 174 -4.59 -7.73 14.03
CA ASN A 174 -5.76 -8.53 14.43
C ASN A 174 -6.53 -7.96 15.66
N ALA A 175 -6.41 -6.66 15.91
CA ALA A 175 -7.04 -6.00 17.05
C ALA A 175 -8.20 -5.08 16.66
N LEU A 176 -8.39 -4.83 15.37
CA LEU A 176 -9.43 -3.91 14.88
C LEU A 176 -10.80 -4.55 14.98
N LYS A 177 -11.71 -3.89 15.71
CA LYS A 177 -13.08 -4.38 15.93
C LYS A 177 -14.16 -3.42 15.43
N ASP A 178 -13.79 -2.16 15.14
CA ASP A 178 -14.73 -1.14 14.71
C ASP A 178 -14.95 -1.20 13.20
N GLU A 179 -16.04 -1.84 12.79
CA GLU A 179 -16.40 -1.99 11.38
C GLU A 179 -16.82 -0.67 10.71
N THR A 180 -17.18 0.34 11.50
CA THR A 180 -17.57 1.65 10.95
C THR A 180 -16.39 2.39 10.32
N LYS A 181 -15.17 1.98 10.63
CA LYS A 181 -13.94 2.54 10.03
C LYS A 181 -13.97 2.53 8.49
N PHE A 182 -14.66 1.56 7.90
CA PHE A 182 -14.66 1.37 6.44
C PHE A 182 -15.99 1.75 5.79
N SER A 183 -16.82 2.49 6.49
CA SER A 183 -18.10 2.96 5.95
C SER A 183 -17.88 3.88 4.73
N ILE A 184 -18.65 3.60 3.66
CA ILE A 184 -18.67 4.41 2.44
C ILE A 184 -19.72 5.54 2.53
N ARG A 185 -20.61 5.46 3.47
CA ARG A 185 -21.67 6.49 3.68
C ARG A 185 -21.09 7.81 4.18
#